data_e0e52f13ea595262cad90943651a61ba
#
_entry.id   e0e52f13ea595262cad90943651a61ba
#
_cell.length_a   1.000
_cell.length_b   1.000
_cell.length_c   1.000
_cell.angle_alpha   90.00
_cell.angle_beta   90.00
_cell.angle_gamma   90.00
#
_symmetry.space_group_name_H-M   'P 1'
#
loop_
_entity.id
_entity.type
_entity.pdbx_description
1 polymer ?
#
loop_
_entity_poly.entity_id
_entity_poly.type
_entity_poly.pdbx_seq_one_letter_code
_entity_poly.pdbx_strand_id
1 'polypeptide(L)'
;FTLRSEGVSFNAIAKQLNQEHIPSPAQLRYLRGMNSSAAYRDALWSGTTIRKIVGSDVYIGNRTYGKVSRNHLNEKKRRQPTEQWTVIPNAHPPIISKELFDAVQQVNQEALAFRAAYRTCADVGDVQADLFRGKLFCAECGSPMGAGKGCARHGAHSPSRLFYDCNRYRYSAHTVCASHYIRHERLLAAVTDVLDQQLVLTIDVERLIHEIDHSAELTQAKQEKQNTATSLRLQRQGLDRKLDMLIHDLSTGLIGREEFLYAKEKYRAELNRILAAEAAQKERIEQMQKGLSTAQAWVRAMQEYRRLPAITRELLDTLVERISIHEDRSITIQLNYADPFAALRPDHTLTEEAACCG
;
A
#
# COMPACT_ATOMS: atom_id res chain seq x y z
N PHE A 1 -34.03 7.23 9.62
CA PHE A 1 -34.51 8.52 10.11
C PHE A 1 -35.07 8.41 11.53
N THR A 2 -35.94 7.45 11.84
CA THR A 2 -36.52 7.25 13.18
C THR A 2 -35.41 7.14 14.27
N LEU A 3 -34.45 6.24 14.09
CA LEU A 3 -33.35 6.10 15.05
C LEU A 3 -32.55 7.41 15.23
N ARG A 4 -32.40 8.19 14.15
CA ARG A 4 -31.67 9.46 14.26
C ARG A 4 -32.48 10.54 14.98
N SER A 5 -33.80 10.60 14.81
CA SER A 5 -34.68 11.52 15.56
C SER A 5 -34.67 11.20 17.06
N GLU A 6 -34.45 9.95 17.45
CA GLU A 6 -34.23 9.50 18.83
C GLU A 6 -32.83 9.82 19.39
N GLY A 7 -31.96 10.49 18.61
CA GLY A 7 -30.62 10.87 19.02
C GLY A 7 -29.52 9.84 18.78
N VAL A 8 -29.82 8.68 18.20
CA VAL A 8 -28.83 7.64 17.91
C VAL A 8 -27.74 8.16 16.99
N SER A 9 -26.47 7.89 17.30
CA SER A 9 -25.34 8.38 16.49
C SER A 9 -25.27 7.73 15.11
N PHE A 10 -24.73 8.43 14.11
CA PHE A 10 -24.58 7.88 12.76
C PHE A 10 -23.78 6.58 12.73
N ASN A 11 -22.75 6.45 13.58
CA ASN A 11 -21.94 5.24 13.66
C ASN A 11 -22.72 4.09 14.33
N ALA A 12 -23.56 4.37 15.33
CA ALA A 12 -24.39 3.35 15.97
C ALA A 12 -25.43 2.80 15.00
N ILE A 13 -26.09 3.67 14.21
CA ILE A 13 -27.02 3.27 13.16
C ILE A 13 -26.31 2.41 12.11
N ALA A 14 -25.13 2.83 11.63
CA ALA A 14 -24.36 2.08 10.65
C ALA A 14 -23.93 0.70 11.21
N LYS A 15 -23.53 0.65 12.49
CA LYS A 15 -23.18 -0.59 13.18
C LYS A 15 -24.35 -1.56 13.24
N GLN A 16 -25.54 -1.08 13.61
CA GLN A 16 -26.76 -1.89 13.66
C GLN A 16 -27.10 -2.47 12.28
N LEU A 17 -27.12 -1.65 11.22
CA LEU A 17 -27.39 -2.10 9.85
C LEU A 17 -26.39 -3.16 9.37
N ASN A 18 -25.11 -3.01 9.74
CA ASN A 18 -24.07 -4.01 9.42
C ASN A 18 -24.28 -5.32 10.18
N GLN A 19 -24.70 -5.27 11.45
CA GLN A 19 -25.02 -6.45 12.27
C GLN A 19 -26.26 -7.18 11.76
N GLU A 20 -27.25 -6.45 11.27
CA GLU A 20 -28.46 -6.97 10.64
C GLU A 20 -28.22 -7.44 9.19
N HIS A 21 -26.98 -7.38 8.69
CA HIS A 21 -26.59 -7.75 7.33
C HIS A 21 -27.38 -7.04 6.22
N ILE A 22 -27.88 -5.84 6.49
CA ILE A 22 -28.57 -5.02 5.49
C ILE A 22 -27.54 -4.47 4.51
N PRO A 23 -27.66 -4.74 3.19
CA PRO A 23 -26.66 -4.30 2.22
C PRO A 23 -26.58 -2.77 2.15
N SER A 24 -25.37 -2.23 2.14
CA SER A 24 -25.14 -0.79 1.97
C SER A 24 -25.56 -0.34 0.56
N PRO A 25 -25.80 0.96 0.31
CA PRO A 25 -26.11 1.46 -1.02
C PRO A 25 -25.04 1.15 -2.07
N ALA A 26 -23.77 1.07 -1.67
CA ALA A 26 -22.67 0.70 -2.55
C ALA A 26 -22.71 -0.78 -2.89
N GLN A 27 -22.89 -1.64 -1.89
CA GLN A 27 -23.06 -3.08 -2.04
C GLN A 27 -24.30 -3.42 -2.87
N LEU A 28 -25.43 -2.76 -2.62
CA LEU A 28 -26.67 -2.96 -3.38
C LEU A 28 -26.50 -2.66 -4.86
N ARG A 29 -25.76 -1.58 -5.22
CA ARG A 29 -25.42 -1.28 -6.62
C ARG A 29 -24.55 -2.35 -7.25
N TYR A 30 -23.61 -2.92 -6.52
CA TYR A 30 -22.81 -4.04 -6.99
C TYR A 30 -23.66 -5.28 -7.23
N LEU A 31 -24.50 -5.66 -6.29
CA LEU A 31 -25.41 -6.81 -6.40
C LEU A 31 -26.41 -6.68 -7.56
N ARG A 32 -26.80 -5.45 -7.91
CA ARG A 32 -27.67 -5.14 -9.07
C ARG A 32 -26.92 -5.00 -10.39
N GLY A 33 -25.61 -5.28 -10.42
CA GLY A 33 -24.79 -5.15 -11.64
C GLY A 33 -24.57 -3.71 -12.12
N MET A 34 -24.96 -2.69 -11.32
CA MET A 34 -24.78 -1.28 -11.68
C MET A 34 -23.35 -0.78 -11.46
N ASN A 35 -22.53 -1.56 -10.77
CA ASN A 35 -21.11 -1.28 -10.53
C ASN A 35 -20.35 -2.61 -10.51
N SER A 36 -19.31 -2.72 -11.36
CA SER A 36 -18.50 -3.94 -11.53
C SER A 36 -17.24 -4.00 -10.65
N SER A 37 -16.90 -2.93 -9.92
CA SER A 37 -15.70 -2.92 -9.09
C SER A 37 -15.84 -3.84 -7.87
N ALA A 38 -14.93 -4.81 -7.75
CA ALA A 38 -14.87 -5.76 -6.63
C ALA A 38 -14.80 -5.08 -5.25
N ALA A 39 -14.28 -3.85 -5.18
CA ALA A 39 -14.22 -3.08 -3.93
C ALA A 39 -15.61 -2.79 -3.31
N TYR A 40 -16.69 -2.87 -4.09
CA TYR A 40 -18.05 -2.64 -3.59
C TYR A 40 -18.78 -3.91 -3.20
N ARG A 41 -18.25 -5.09 -3.49
CA ARG A 41 -18.89 -6.38 -3.15
C ARG A 41 -19.17 -6.49 -1.65
N ASP A 42 -18.18 -6.11 -0.84
CA ASP A 42 -18.22 -6.22 0.62
C ASP A 42 -18.31 -4.84 1.30
N ALA A 43 -18.90 -3.85 0.61
CA ALA A 43 -18.99 -2.49 1.12
C ALA A 43 -20.00 -2.38 2.26
N LEU A 44 -19.54 -1.96 3.43
CA LEU A 44 -20.35 -1.83 4.64
C LEU A 44 -20.98 -0.43 4.78
N TRP A 45 -22.00 -0.35 5.64
CA TRP A 45 -22.53 0.92 6.10
C TRP A 45 -21.48 1.68 6.91
N SER A 46 -21.42 2.99 6.71
CA SER A 46 -20.57 3.90 7.48
C SER A 46 -21.39 5.08 8.00
N GLY A 47 -20.97 5.67 9.12
CA GLY A 47 -21.62 6.87 9.66
C GLY A 47 -21.64 8.03 8.64
N THR A 48 -20.67 8.10 7.73
CA THR A 48 -20.65 9.09 6.64
C THR A 48 -21.78 8.84 5.64
N THR A 49 -22.07 7.59 5.31
CA THR A 49 -23.19 7.21 4.42
C THR A 49 -24.52 7.57 5.05
N ILE A 50 -24.72 7.22 6.34
CA ILE A 50 -25.92 7.60 7.08
C ILE A 50 -26.11 9.11 7.12
N ARG A 51 -25.04 9.88 7.45
CA ARG A 51 -25.12 11.35 7.44
C ARG A 51 -25.55 11.93 6.11
N LYS A 52 -25.05 11.38 4.98
CA LYS A 52 -25.45 11.83 3.65
C LYS A 52 -26.92 11.54 3.35
N ILE A 53 -27.42 10.39 3.79
CA ILE A 53 -28.82 10.00 3.61
C ILE A 53 -29.74 10.93 4.41
N VAL A 54 -29.51 11.05 5.72
CA VAL A 54 -30.39 11.84 6.60
C VAL A 54 -30.32 13.36 6.34
N GLY A 55 -29.29 13.85 5.67
CA GLY A 55 -29.17 15.25 5.25
C GLY A 55 -29.61 15.50 3.81
N SER A 56 -30.29 14.57 3.16
CA SER A 56 -30.67 14.71 1.75
C SER A 56 -32.17 15.03 1.59
N ASP A 57 -32.47 16.17 1.00
CA ASP A 57 -33.85 16.64 0.73
C ASP A 57 -34.63 15.74 -0.25
N VAL A 58 -33.96 14.82 -0.91
CA VAL A 58 -34.58 13.82 -1.77
C VAL A 58 -35.60 12.99 -1.02
N TYR A 59 -35.38 12.69 0.25
CA TYR A 59 -36.30 11.86 1.04
C TYR A 59 -37.63 12.53 1.36
N ILE A 60 -37.72 13.87 1.29
CA ILE A 60 -38.96 14.65 1.43
C ILE A 60 -39.57 15.08 0.08
N GLY A 61 -39.13 14.44 -1.03
CA GLY A 61 -39.68 14.70 -2.36
C GLY A 61 -39.02 15.83 -3.16
N ASN A 62 -37.96 16.45 -2.64
CA ASN A 62 -37.28 17.55 -3.33
C ASN A 62 -36.15 17.02 -4.22
N ARG A 63 -35.86 17.73 -5.29
CA ARG A 63 -34.75 17.45 -6.19
C ARG A 63 -33.81 18.66 -6.26
N THR A 64 -32.54 18.48 -5.91
CA THR A 64 -31.56 19.56 -5.85
C THR A 64 -30.52 19.40 -6.96
N TYR A 65 -30.27 20.44 -7.73
CA TYR A 65 -29.30 20.54 -8.81
C TYR A 65 -28.22 21.58 -8.47
N GLY A 66 -27.15 21.60 -9.25
CA GLY A 66 -26.11 22.62 -9.13
C GLY A 66 -25.16 22.45 -7.92
N LYS A 67 -25.21 21.31 -7.21
CA LYS A 67 -24.31 21.04 -6.06
C LYS A 67 -22.82 21.04 -6.44
N VAL A 68 -22.53 20.78 -7.73
CA VAL A 68 -21.17 20.65 -8.24
C VAL A 68 -21.13 21.27 -9.64
N SER A 69 -20.13 22.10 -9.90
CA SER A 69 -19.83 22.59 -11.26
C SER A 69 -18.50 22.06 -11.76
N ARG A 70 -18.38 22.04 -13.09
CA ARG A 70 -17.18 21.74 -13.83
C ARG A 70 -17.12 22.68 -15.02
N ASN A 71 -16.14 23.55 -15.10
CA ASN A 71 -16.05 24.52 -16.19
C ASN A 71 -15.51 23.87 -17.48
N HIS A 72 -14.60 22.88 -17.34
CA HIS A 72 -14.06 22.12 -18.46
C HIS A 72 -14.04 20.63 -18.16
N LEU A 73 -14.08 19.77 -19.18
CA LEU A 73 -14.11 18.31 -19.07
C LEU A 73 -12.96 17.73 -18.23
N ASN A 74 -11.79 18.36 -18.28
CA ASN A 74 -10.57 17.91 -17.56
C ASN A 74 -10.36 18.59 -16.20
N GLU A 75 -11.22 19.50 -15.77
CA GLU A 75 -11.13 20.14 -14.47
C GLU A 75 -11.72 19.28 -13.35
N LYS A 76 -11.16 19.43 -12.15
CA LYS A 76 -11.72 18.82 -10.94
C LYS A 76 -13.09 19.46 -10.64
N LYS A 77 -14.05 18.60 -10.30
CA LYS A 77 -15.38 19.05 -9.85
C LYS A 77 -15.24 19.95 -8.63
N ARG A 78 -15.80 21.16 -8.67
CA ARG A 78 -15.86 22.11 -7.56
C ARG A 78 -17.26 22.11 -6.95
N ARG A 79 -17.31 22.04 -5.61
CA ARG A 79 -18.58 22.12 -4.89
C ARG A 79 -19.05 23.57 -4.93
N GLN A 80 -20.30 23.77 -5.32
CA GLN A 80 -20.94 25.10 -5.32
C GLN A 80 -21.49 25.46 -3.93
N PRO A 81 -21.49 26.76 -3.56
CA PRO A 81 -22.20 27.24 -2.38
C PRO A 81 -23.69 26.87 -2.43
N THR A 82 -24.31 26.70 -1.27
CA THR A 82 -25.71 26.28 -1.14
C THR A 82 -26.69 27.26 -1.77
N GLU A 83 -26.33 28.54 -1.81
CA GLU A 83 -27.15 29.63 -2.41
C GLU A 83 -27.26 29.49 -3.92
N GLN A 84 -26.36 28.80 -4.56
CA GLN A 84 -26.36 28.55 -6.01
C GLN A 84 -27.07 27.24 -6.39
N TRP A 85 -27.57 26.49 -5.41
CA TRP A 85 -28.29 25.27 -5.70
C TRP A 85 -29.72 25.57 -6.13
N THR A 86 -30.16 24.88 -7.17
CA THR A 86 -31.57 24.93 -7.63
C THR A 86 -32.33 23.79 -6.97
N VAL A 87 -33.29 24.11 -6.13
CA VAL A 87 -34.15 23.12 -5.47
C VAL A 87 -35.52 23.13 -6.15
N ILE A 88 -35.96 21.98 -6.65
CA ILE A 88 -37.30 21.77 -7.17
C ILE A 88 -38.08 21.02 -6.09
N PRO A 89 -39.05 21.70 -5.42
CA PRO A 89 -39.85 21.04 -4.39
C PRO A 89 -40.88 20.10 -5.04
N ASN A 90 -41.24 19.04 -4.27
CA ASN A 90 -42.25 18.06 -4.66
C ASN A 90 -42.02 17.43 -6.06
N ALA A 91 -40.75 17.19 -6.40
CA ALA A 91 -40.38 16.59 -7.69
C ALA A 91 -40.74 15.08 -7.78
N HIS A 92 -41.02 14.46 -6.67
CA HIS A 92 -41.50 13.08 -6.56
C HIS A 92 -42.22 12.87 -5.20
N PRO A 93 -43.00 11.79 -5.04
CA PRO A 93 -43.63 11.48 -3.76
C PRO A 93 -42.59 11.37 -2.64
N PRO A 94 -42.82 11.95 -1.46
CA PRO A 94 -41.88 11.86 -0.31
C PRO A 94 -41.82 10.43 0.21
N ILE A 95 -40.62 10.02 0.66
CA ILE A 95 -40.37 8.72 1.27
C ILE A 95 -40.63 8.78 2.79
N ILE A 96 -40.35 9.96 3.39
CA ILE A 96 -40.59 10.24 4.80
C ILE A 96 -41.37 11.55 4.93
N SER A 97 -42.03 11.73 6.07
CA SER A 97 -42.74 12.97 6.36
C SER A 97 -41.73 14.12 6.59
N LYS A 98 -42.20 15.34 6.33
CA LYS A 98 -41.38 16.54 6.53
C LYS A 98 -41.08 16.73 8.03
N GLU A 99 -42.04 16.45 8.90
CA GLU A 99 -41.90 16.56 10.35
C GLU A 99 -40.75 15.67 10.88
N LEU A 100 -40.67 14.43 10.39
CA LEU A 100 -39.58 13.50 10.76
C LEU A 100 -38.22 14.01 10.24
N PHE A 101 -38.19 14.54 9.02
CA PHE A 101 -36.98 15.13 8.47
C PHE A 101 -36.51 16.32 9.30
N ASP A 102 -37.41 17.25 9.62
CA ASP A 102 -37.10 18.46 10.38
C ASP A 102 -36.64 18.10 11.80
N ALA A 103 -37.25 17.13 12.47
CA ALA A 103 -36.79 16.62 13.76
C ALA A 103 -35.36 16.08 13.69
N VAL A 104 -35.02 15.33 12.62
CA VAL A 104 -33.64 14.84 12.42
C VAL A 104 -32.67 15.99 12.19
N GLN A 105 -33.03 17.04 11.42
CA GLN A 105 -32.16 18.20 11.22
C GLN A 105 -31.93 18.97 12.52
N GLN A 106 -32.93 19.09 13.38
CA GLN A 106 -32.77 19.68 14.71
C GLN A 106 -31.76 18.91 15.55
N VAL A 107 -31.88 17.60 15.67
CA VAL A 107 -30.92 16.74 16.39
C VAL A 107 -29.51 16.88 15.80
N ASN A 108 -29.38 17.02 14.48
CA ASN A 108 -28.09 17.21 13.82
C ASN A 108 -27.48 18.57 14.17
N GLN A 109 -28.27 19.65 14.24
CA GLN A 109 -27.81 20.99 14.60
C GLN A 109 -27.38 21.06 16.07
N GLU A 110 -28.16 20.48 16.98
CA GLU A 110 -27.80 20.38 18.39
C GLU A 110 -26.50 19.62 18.61
N ALA A 111 -26.31 18.50 17.90
CA ALA A 111 -25.07 17.72 17.96
C ALA A 111 -23.85 18.49 17.38
N LEU A 112 -24.07 19.35 16.39
CA LEU A 112 -23.02 20.22 15.84
C LEU A 112 -22.68 21.36 16.81
N ALA A 113 -23.68 22.00 17.42
CA ALA A 113 -23.47 23.05 18.42
C ALA A 113 -22.74 22.52 19.65
N PHE A 114 -23.15 21.35 20.15
CA PHE A 114 -22.44 20.67 21.23
C PHE A 114 -20.96 20.39 20.89
N ARG A 115 -20.69 19.86 19.70
CA ARG A 115 -19.30 19.63 19.26
C ARG A 115 -18.50 20.91 19.13
N ALA A 116 -19.11 21.99 18.63
CA ALA A 116 -18.45 23.29 18.51
C ALA A 116 -18.08 23.87 19.88
N ALA A 117 -19.00 23.78 20.86
CA ALA A 117 -18.77 24.24 22.21
C ALA A 117 -17.65 23.44 22.94
N TYR A 118 -17.52 22.15 22.66
CA TYR A 118 -16.50 21.30 23.27
C TYR A 118 -15.22 21.14 22.44
N ARG A 119 -15.14 21.74 21.25
CA ARG A 119 -13.98 21.67 20.36
C ARG A 119 -12.95 22.71 20.73
N THR A 120 -12.24 22.47 21.82
CA THR A 120 -11.21 23.35 22.38
C THR A 120 -9.78 23.01 21.95
N CYS A 121 -9.60 22.41 20.77
CA CYS A 121 -8.27 22.25 20.21
C CYS A 121 -7.86 23.57 19.57
N ALA A 122 -6.86 24.23 20.14
CA ALA A 122 -6.13 25.25 19.42
C ALA A 122 -5.60 24.60 18.11
N ASP A 123 -5.92 25.21 16.95
CA ASP A 123 -5.19 24.92 15.72
C ASP A 123 -3.77 25.45 15.95
N VAL A 124 -2.92 24.60 16.51
CA VAL A 124 -1.49 24.88 16.53
C VAL A 124 -1.05 24.71 15.09
N GLY A 125 -0.79 25.83 14.42
CA GLY A 125 -0.18 25.88 13.11
C GLY A 125 1.07 25.00 13.11
N ASP A 126 1.40 24.43 11.99
CA ASP A 126 2.40 23.40 11.76
C ASP A 126 2.03 22.03 12.34
N VAL A 127 1.15 21.40 11.60
CA VAL A 127 1.01 19.95 11.67
C VAL A 127 2.31 19.36 11.17
N GLN A 128 3.09 18.77 12.06
CA GLN A 128 4.17 17.88 11.70
C GLN A 128 3.70 17.05 10.50
N ALA A 129 4.42 17.13 9.39
CA ALA A 129 4.09 16.39 8.19
C ALA A 129 3.94 14.91 8.58
N ASP A 130 2.90 14.25 8.06
CA ASP A 130 2.62 12.84 8.34
C ASP A 130 3.78 11.98 7.79
N LEU A 131 4.80 11.79 8.61
CA LEU A 131 6.02 11.04 8.26
C LEU A 131 5.72 9.61 7.84
N PHE A 132 4.68 8.99 8.41
CA PHE A 132 4.40 7.58 8.23
C PHE A 132 3.31 7.28 7.20
N ARG A 133 2.86 8.28 6.48
CA ARG A 133 1.79 8.13 5.47
C ARG A 133 2.13 7.04 4.44
N GLY A 134 1.24 6.05 4.30
CA GLY A 134 1.41 4.95 3.35
C GLY A 134 2.37 3.84 3.79
N LYS A 135 2.99 3.96 4.99
CA LYS A 135 3.85 2.92 5.57
C LYS A 135 3.17 2.13 6.70
N LEU A 136 2.06 2.66 7.25
CA LEU A 136 1.37 2.08 8.39
C LEU A 136 0.20 1.20 7.97
N PHE A 137 0.15 0.01 8.55
CA PHE A 137 -0.90 -0.98 8.29
C PHE A 137 -1.38 -1.61 9.60
N CYS A 138 -2.63 -2.02 9.63
CA CYS A 138 -3.17 -2.85 10.67
C CYS A 138 -2.68 -4.28 10.49
N ALA A 139 -2.14 -4.91 11.54
CA ALA A 139 -1.61 -6.27 11.48
C ALA A 139 -2.71 -7.29 11.19
N GLU A 140 -3.89 -7.14 11.82
CA GLU A 140 -4.97 -8.11 11.75
C GLU A 140 -5.79 -8.04 10.46
N CYS A 141 -6.07 -6.84 9.93
CA CYS A 141 -6.90 -6.71 8.73
C CYS A 141 -6.14 -6.27 7.47
N GLY A 142 -4.84 -6.00 7.57
CA GLY A 142 -4.00 -5.55 6.46
C GLY A 142 -4.32 -4.16 5.90
N SER A 143 -5.35 -3.48 6.41
CA SER A 143 -5.78 -2.18 5.90
C SER A 143 -4.79 -1.08 6.28
N PRO A 144 -4.58 -0.07 5.42
CA PRO A 144 -3.75 1.06 5.77
C PRO A 144 -4.34 1.84 6.95
N MET A 145 -3.48 2.37 7.80
CA MET A 145 -3.88 3.23 8.90
C MET A 145 -3.91 4.68 8.47
N GLY A 146 -4.93 5.41 8.94
CA GLY A 146 -5.13 6.82 8.62
C GLY A 146 -4.68 7.72 9.75
N ALA A 147 -4.05 8.84 9.39
CA ALA A 147 -3.73 9.89 10.34
C ALA A 147 -4.99 10.61 10.83
N GLY A 148 -5.04 10.89 12.11
CA GLY A 148 -6.07 11.71 12.77
C GLY A 148 -5.43 12.72 13.69
N LYS A 149 -6.13 13.83 13.93
CA LYS A 149 -5.76 14.83 14.95
C LYS A 149 -6.66 14.63 16.14
N GLY A 150 -6.08 14.50 17.31
CA GLY A 150 -6.81 14.38 18.59
C GLY A 150 -6.42 15.48 19.55
N CYS A 151 -7.37 15.87 20.39
CA CYS A 151 -7.12 16.77 21.50
C CYS A 151 -7.13 15.99 22.81
N ALA A 152 -6.41 16.45 23.80
CA ALA A 152 -6.59 15.97 25.17
C ALA A 152 -8.02 16.29 25.63
N ARG A 153 -8.66 15.34 26.33
CA ARG A 153 -10.08 15.43 26.74
C ARG A 153 -10.42 16.58 27.69
N HIS A 154 -9.44 17.17 28.33
CA HIS A 154 -9.65 18.20 29.34
C HIS A 154 -8.60 19.31 29.17
N GLY A 155 -9.06 20.53 28.91
CA GLY A 155 -8.29 21.76 28.97
C GLY A 155 -8.17 22.49 27.62
N ALA A 156 -8.50 23.76 27.67
CA ALA A 156 -8.68 24.66 26.54
C ALA A 156 -7.43 24.98 25.72
N HIS A 157 -6.28 24.39 25.97
CA HIS A 157 -5.04 24.73 25.28
C HIS A 157 -4.09 23.52 25.05
N SER A 158 -4.61 22.29 25.06
CA SER A 158 -3.75 21.16 24.70
C SER A 158 -3.47 21.15 23.19
N PRO A 159 -2.20 21.06 22.77
CA PRO A 159 -1.87 20.96 21.36
C PRO A 159 -2.52 19.73 20.72
N SER A 160 -2.97 19.88 19.49
CA SER A 160 -3.50 18.73 18.73
C SER A 160 -2.38 17.70 18.56
N ARG A 161 -2.66 16.46 18.93
CA ARG A 161 -1.69 15.36 18.79
C ARG A 161 -2.04 14.52 17.57
N LEU A 162 -1.03 14.22 16.78
CA LEU A 162 -1.17 13.32 15.66
C LEU A 162 -1.26 11.89 16.17
N PHE A 163 -2.20 11.11 15.63
CA PHE A 163 -2.36 9.70 15.91
C PHE A 163 -2.73 8.95 14.64
N TYR A 164 -2.60 7.64 14.68
CA TYR A 164 -2.97 6.75 13.59
C TYR A 164 -3.97 5.72 14.09
N ASP A 165 -4.96 5.42 13.26
CA ASP A 165 -5.94 4.37 13.53
C ASP A 165 -6.27 3.57 12.26
N CYS A 166 -6.79 2.37 12.45
CA CYS A 166 -7.16 1.48 11.35
C CYS A 166 -8.31 2.08 10.54
N ASN A 167 -8.11 2.29 9.25
CA ASN A 167 -9.15 2.82 8.36
C ASN A 167 -10.37 1.90 8.29
N ARG A 168 -10.17 0.58 8.29
CA ARG A 168 -11.27 -0.37 8.25
C ARG A 168 -12.12 -0.30 9.52
N TYR A 169 -11.51 -0.19 10.68
CA TYR A 169 -12.21 0.06 11.94
C TYR A 169 -13.00 1.38 11.90
N ARG A 170 -12.35 2.47 11.46
CA ARG A 170 -12.96 3.81 11.39
C ARG A 170 -14.16 3.87 10.44
N TYR A 171 -14.07 3.25 9.26
CA TYR A 171 -15.08 3.38 8.21
C TYR A 171 -16.14 2.28 8.21
N SER A 172 -15.94 1.15 8.90
CA SER A 172 -16.91 0.06 9.03
C SER A 172 -17.82 0.18 10.25
N ALA A 173 -17.93 1.35 10.87
CA ALA A 173 -18.66 1.56 12.12
C ALA A 173 -18.24 0.60 13.25
N HIS A 174 -16.95 0.26 13.30
CA HIS A 174 -16.33 -0.60 14.32
C HIS A 174 -16.79 -2.07 14.31
N THR A 175 -17.24 -2.59 13.17
CA THR A 175 -17.79 -3.96 13.08
C THR A 175 -16.80 -4.99 12.55
N VAL A 176 -15.76 -4.59 11.84
CA VAL A 176 -14.90 -5.53 11.07
C VAL A 176 -13.52 -5.70 11.66
N CYS A 177 -13.04 -4.76 12.43
CA CYS A 177 -11.71 -4.80 13.02
C CYS A 177 -11.75 -4.26 14.45
N ALA A 178 -10.77 -4.62 15.27
CA ALA A 178 -10.58 -4.04 16.59
C ALA A 178 -9.96 -2.62 16.51
N SER A 179 -9.94 -1.90 17.62
CA SER A 179 -9.38 -0.55 17.69
C SER A 179 -7.87 -0.59 17.74
N HIS A 180 -7.25 -0.39 16.59
CA HIS A 180 -5.80 -0.20 16.49
C HIS A 180 -5.51 1.30 16.49
N TYR A 181 -4.87 1.77 17.54
CA TYR A 181 -4.56 3.19 17.75
C TYR A 181 -3.15 3.35 18.29
N ILE A 182 -2.37 4.24 17.65
CA ILE A 182 -1.05 4.61 18.13
C ILE A 182 -0.81 6.12 17.99
N ARG A 183 -0.14 6.72 18.97
CA ARG A 183 0.29 8.11 18.91
C ARG A 183 1.55 8.25 18.08
N HIS A 184 1.64 9.37 17.37
CA HIS A 184 2.81 9.68 16.52
C HIS A 184 4.13 9.63 17.31
N GLU A 185 4.15 10.23 18.50
CA GLU A 185 5.37 10.30 19.32
C GLU A 185 5.85 8.90 19.72
N ARG A 186 4.92 8.00 20.10
CA ARG A 186 5.27 6.62 20.47
C ARG A 186 5.78 5.83 19.27
N LEU A 187 5.15 6.04 18.12
CA LEU A 187 5.58 5.39 16.88
C LEU A 187 6.95 5.88 16.44
N LEU A 188 7.17 7.20 16.52
CA LEU A 188 8.46 7.80 16.17
C LEU A 188 9.57 7.27 17.09
N ALA A 189 9.33 7.21 18.40
CA ALA A 189 10.30 6.65 19.34
C ALA A 189 10.63 5.20 19.01
N ALA A 190 9.62 4.34 18.78
CA ALA A 190 9.85 2.94 18.44
C ALA A 190 10.63 2.75 17.12
N VAL A 191 10.34 3.57 16.11
CA VAL A 191 11.10 3.53 14.85
C VAL A 191 12.53 4.01 15.05
N THR A 192 12.73 5.08 15.84
CA THR A 192 14.07 5.57 16.17
C THR A 192 14.89 4.49 16.87
N ASP A 193 14.32 3.86 17.90
CA ASP A 193 15.00 2.79 18.68
C ASP A 193 15.44 1.63 17.76
N VAL A 194 14.58 1.20 16.84
CA VAL A 194 14.93 0.14 15.89
C VAL A 194 16.02 0.58 14.92
N LEU A 195 15.95 1.81 14.39
CA LEU A 195 16.97 2.33 13.48
C LEU A 195 18.32 2.53 14.18
N ASP A 196 18.33 2.96 15.45
CA ASP A 196 19.54 3.09 16.25
C ASP A 196 20.21 1.72 16.49
N GLN A 197 19.42 0.68 16.78
CA GLN A 197 19.94 -0.69 16.88
C GLN A 197 20.52 -1.17 15.55
N GLN A 198 19.83 -0.89 14.44
CA GLN A 198 20.30 -1.26 13.10
C GLN A 198 21.56 -0.49 12.69
N LEU A 199 21.73 0.75 13.17
CA LEU A 199 22.93 1.53 12.89
C LEU A 199 24.19 0.87 13.47
N VAL A 200 24.10 0.31 14.68
CA VAL A 200 25.18 -0.43 15.30
C VAL A 200 25.58 -1.64 14.44
N LEU A 201 24.59 -2.41 13.99
CA LEU A 201 24.81 -3.57 13.12
C LEU A 201 25.37 -3.17 11.74
N THR A 202 24.98 -2.01 11.21
CA THR A 202 25.44 -1.53 9.90
C THR A 202 26.93 -1.23 9.85
N ILE A 203 27.52 -0.80 10.94
CA ILE A 203 28.97 -0.55 11.02
C ILE A 203 29.76 -1.84 10.79
N ASP A 204 29.28 -2.95 11.34
CA ASP A 204 29.92 -4.26 11.16
C ASP A 204 29.71 -4.79 9.73
N VAL A 205 28.50 -4.58 9.16
CA VAL A 205 28.19 -4.94 7.76
C VAL A 205 29.02 -4.12 6.76
N GLU A 206 29.26 -2.85 7.03
CA GLU A 206 30.10 -1.99 6.17
C GLU A 206 31.55 -2.50 6.13
N ARG A 207 32.09 -2.89 7.27
CA ARG A 207 33.41 -3.51 7.37
C ARG A 207 33.47 -4.81 6.57
N LEU A 208 32.47 -5.69 6.75
CA LEU A 208 32.36 -6.95 6.03
C LEU A 208 32.24 -6.74 4.52
N ILE A 209 31.43 -5.79 4.04
CA ILE A 209 31.31 -5.46 2.62
C ILE A 209 32.68 -5.02 2.07
N HIS A 210 33.39 -4.17 2.80
CA HIS A 210 34.72 -3.72 2.38
C HIS A 210 35.75 -4.86 2.31
N GLU A 211 35.71 -5.77 3.30
CA GLU A 211 36.56 -6.95 3.33
C GLU A 211 36.24 -7.91 2.17
N ILE A 212 34.95 -8.09 1.87
CA ILE A 212 34.49 -8.96 0.78
C ILE A 212 34.75 -8.37 -0.60
N ASP A 213 34.52 -7.07 -0.81
CA ASP A 213 34.82 -6.42 -2.11
C ASP A 213 36.30 -6.50 -2.47
N HIS A 214 37.17 -6.68 -1.48
CA HIS A 214 38.60 -6.87 -1.64
C HIS A 214 39.01 -8.35 -1.55
N SER A 215 38.06 -9.28 -1.31
CA SER A 215 38.39 -10.70 -1.28
C SER A 215 38.64 -11.27 -2.67
N ALA A 216 39.69 -12.08 -2.77
CA ALA A 216 40.00 -12.82 -3.99
C ALA A 216 38.84 -13.72 -4.44
N GLU A 217 38.05 -14.24 -3.48
CA GLU A 217 36.92 -15.13 -3.72
C GLU A 217 35.77 -14.47 -4.47
N LEU A 218 35.42 -13.22 -4.15
CA LEU A 218 34.37 -12.49 -4.86
C LEU A 218 34.77 -12.12 -6.28
N THR A 219 36.05 -11.77 -6.45
CA THR A 219 36.63 -11.50 -7.78
C THR A 219 36.62 -12.77 -8.61
N GLN A 220 36.98 -13.91 -8.03
CA GLN A 220 36.94 -15.20 -8.69
C GLN A 220 35.51 -15.63 -9.03
N ALA A 221 34.53 -15.47 -8.12
CA ALA A 221 33.13 -15.77 -8.39
C ALA A 221 32.51 -14.89 -9.50
N LYS A 222 32.86 -13.61 -9.53
CA LYS A 222 32.47 -12.70 -10.63
C LYS A 222 33.08 -13.18 -11.96
N GLN A 223 34.36 -13.57 -11.96
CA GLN A 223 35.07 -14.05 -13.14
C GLN A 223 34.50 -15.38 -13.65
N GLU A 224 34.18 -16.34 -12.77
CA GLU A 224 33.57 -17.61 -13.12
C GLU A 224 32.19 -17.44 -13.75
N LYS A 225 31.34 -16.54 -13.21
CA LYS A 225 30.04 -16.21 -13.82
C LYS A 225 30.18 -15.56 -15.20
N GLN A 226 31.18 -14.72 -15.38
CA GLN A 226 31.46 -14.06 -16.64
C GLN A 226 32.01 -15.05 -17.68
N ASN A 227 32.84 -15.99 -17.25
CA ASN A 227 33.36 -17.08 -18.08
C ASN A 227 32.24 -18.03 -18.51
N THR A 228 31.30 -18.35 -17.61
CA THR A 228 30.11 -19.18 -17.94
C THR A 228 29.25 -18.52 -19.00
N ALA A 229 28.94 -17.22 -18.85
CA ALA A 229 28.15 -16.47 -19.84
C ALA A 229 28.87 -16.42 -21.20
N THR A 230 30.19 -16.24 -21.22
CA THR A 230 31.01 -16.22 -22.43
C THR A 230 31.01 -17.61 -23.09
N SER A 231 31.15 -18.69 -22.33
CA SER A 231 31.09 -20.07 -22.80
C SER A 231 29.76 -20.40 -23.47
N LEU A 232 28.64 -20.05 -22.84
CA LEU A 232 27.30 -20.26 -23.42
C LEU A 232 27.13 -19.52 -24.74
N ARG A 233 27.61 -18.27 -24.82
CA ARG A 233 27.59 -17.47 -26.04
C ARG A 233 28.40 -18.12 -27.17
N LEU A 234 29.58 -18.66 -26.89
CA LEU A 234 30.41 -19.35 -27.85
C LEU A 234 29.76 -20.66 -28.32
N GLN A 235 29.13 -21.42 -27.41
CA GLN A 235 28.38 -22.63 -27.76
C GLN A 235 27.23 -22.31 -28.71
N ARG A 236 26.47 -21.22 -28.43
CA ARG A 236 25.39 -20.77 -29.33
C ARG A 236 25.92 -20.44 -30.71
N GLN A 237 26.99 -19.63 -30.80
CA GLN A 237 27.59 -19.28 -32.07
C GLN A 237 28.10 -20.51 -32.85
N GLY A 238 28.60 -21.53 -32.14
CA GLY A 238 29.02 -22.78 -32.73
C GLY A 238 27.85 -23.58 -33.33
N LEU A 239 26.69 -23.58 -32.65
CA LEU A 239 25.45 -24.22 -33.15
C LEU A 239 24.84 -23.45 -34.33
N ASP A 240 24.85 -22.14 -34.32
CA ASP A 240 24.39 -21.33 -35.44
C ASP A 240 25.18 -21.64 -36.71
N ARG A 241 26.54 -21.71 -36.62
CA ARG A 241 27.40 -22.12 -37.74
C ARG A 241 27.11 -23.52 -38.23
N LYS A 242 26.84 -24.49 -37.33
CA LYS A 242 26.46 -25.87 -37.70
C LYS A 242 25.14 -25.91 -38.45
N LEU A 243 24.17 -25.09 -38.06
CA LEU A 243 22.89 -24.94 -38.75
C LEU A 243 23.07 -24.35 -40.17
N ASP A 244 23.94 -23.35 -40.31
CA ASP A 244 24.27 -22.77 -41.62
C ASP A 244 24.94 -23.81 -42.53
N MET A 245 25.89 -24.58 -42.01
CA MET A 245 26.52 -25.66 -42.76
C MET A 245 25.49 -26.75 -43.18
N LEU A 246 24.57 -27.10 -42.28
CA LEU A 246 23.54 -28.08 -42.60
C LEU A 246 22.61 -27.63 -43.74
N ILE A 247 22.32 -26.33 -43.81
CA ILE A 247 21.56 -25.73 -44.91
C ILE A 247 22.35 -25.76 -46.21
N HIS A 248 23.65 -25.50 -46.14
CA HIS A 248 24.54 -25.62 -47.29
C HIS A 248 24.62 -27.05 -47.82
N ASP A 249 24.81 -28.04 -46.94
CA ASP A 249 24.91 -29.47 -47.32
C ASP A 249 23.61 -29.97 -47.96
N LEU A 250 22.46 -29.53 -47.54
CA LEU A 250 21.18 -29.79 -48.18
C LEU A 250 21.11 -29.15 -49.56
N SER A 251 21.60 -27.91 -49.73
CA SER A 251 21.54 -27.17 -50.99
C SER A 251 22.48 -27.77 -52.05
N THR A 252 23.58 -28.39 -51.61
CA THR A 252 24.56 -29.09 -52.49
C THR A 252 24.23 -30.56 -52.73
N GLY A 253 23.17 -31.08 -52.13
CA GLY A 253 22.76 -32.45 -52.28
C GLY A 253 23.60 -33.47 -51.52
N LEU A 254 24.45 -33.04 -50.59
CA LEU A 254 25.29 -33.90 -49.76
C LEU A 254 24.49 -34.70 -48.73
N ILE A 255 23.35 -34.14 -48.27
CA ILE A 255 22.41 -34.80 -47.34
C ILE A 255 20.99 -34.82 -47.89
N GLY A 256 20.23 -35.86 -47.51
CA GLY A 256 18.82 -35.97 -47.86
C GLY A 256 17.91 -35.12 -46.98
N ARG A 257 16.66 -34.93 -47.43
CA ARG A 257 15.68 -34.09 -46.71
C ARG A 257 15.35 -34.64 -45.31
N GLU A 258 15.29 -35.96 -45.16
CA GLU A 258 14.99 -36.62 -43.89
C GLU A 258 16.13 -36.41 -42.87
N GLU A 259 17.36 -36.61 -43.31
CA GLU A 259 18.57 -36.38 -42.51
C GLU A 259 18.70 -34.91 -42.05
N PHE A 260 18.38 -33.99 -42.96
CA PHE A 260 18.32 -32.58 -42.67
C PHE A 260 17.30 -32.25 -41.56
N LEU A 261 16.07 -32.77 -41.68
CA LEU A 261 15.03 -32.54 -40.73
C LEU A 261 15.38 -33.06 -39.33
N TYR A 262 15.93 -34.29 -39.28
CA TYR A 262 16.39 -34.90 -38.03
C TYR A 262 17.50 -34.09 -37.36
N ALA A 263 18.53 -33.71 -38.10
CA ALA A 263 19.64 -32.92 -37.57
C ALA A 263 19.18 -31.52 -37.13
N LYS A 264 18.30 -30.90 -37.91
CA LYS A 264 17.71 -29.58 -37.59
C LYS A 264 16.93 -29.60 -36.28
N GLU A 265 16.11 -30.62 -36.06
CA GLU A 265 15.37 -30.73 -34.77
C GLU A 265 16.31 -30.90 -33.59
N LYS A 266 17.34 -31.73 -33.73
CA LYS A 266 18.35 -31.91 -32.69
C LYS A 266 19.11 -30.62 -32.37
N TYR A 267 19.56 -29.90 -33.38
CA TYR A 267 20.27 -28.63 -33.17
C TYR A 267 19.33 -27.55 -32.60
N ARG A 268 18.07 -27.53 -33.00
CA ARG A 268 17.07 -26.58 -32.47
C ARG A 268 16.74 -26.84 -31.01
N ALA A 269 16.65 -28.11 -30.62
CA ALA A 269 16.46 -28.46 -29.20
C ALA A 269 17.65 -28.01 -28.34
N GLU A 270 18.88 -28.22 -28.81
CA GLU A 270 20.09 -27.82 -28.11
C GLU A 270 20.23 -26.27 -28.07
N LEU A 271 19.88 -25.58 -29.15
CA LEU A 271 19.84 -24.11 -29.20
C LEU A 271 18.86 -23.56 -28.18
N ASN A 272 17.65 -24.11 -28.09
CA ASN A 272 16.66 -23.69 -27.09
C ASN A 272 17.16 -23.92 -25.67
N ARG A 273 17.87 -24.98 -25.39
CA ARG A 273 18.49 -25.25 -24.09
C ARG A 273 19.55 -24.23 -23.73
N ILE A 274 20.41 -23.85 -24.66
CA ILE A 274 21.43 -22.83 -24.46
C ILE A 274 20.80 -21.44 -24.25
N LEU A 275 19.77 -21.08 -25.02
CA LEU A 275 19.04 -19.83 -24.86
C LEU A 275 18.36 -19.72 -23.48
N ALA A 276 17.78 -20.81 -23.01
CA ALA A 276 17.20 -20.86 -21.67
C ALA A 276 18.28 -20.70 -20.58
N ALA A 277 19.46 -21.31 -20.74
CA ALA A 277 20.58 -21.17 -19.84
C ALA A 277 21.19 -19.75 -19.86
N GLU A 278 21.30 -19.12 -21.02
CA GLU A 278 21.72 -17.72 -21.16
C GLU A 278 20.74 -16.76 -20.45
N ALA A 279 19.42 -16.96 -20.63
CA ALA A 279 18.39 -16.16 -20.00
C ALA A 279 18.44 -16.29 -18.47
N ALA A 280 18.53 -17.51 -17.95
CA ALA A 280 18.65 -17.78 -16.52
C ALA A 280 19.94 -17.16 -15.91
N GLN A 281 21.06 -17.24 -16.62
CA GLN A 281 22.31 -16.64 -16.16
C GLN A 281 22.25 -15.10 -16.15
N LYS A 282 21.61 -14.50 -17.17
CA LYS A 282 21.39 -13.06 -17.23
C LYS A 282 20.53 -12.57 -16.06
N GLU A 283 19.43 -13.25 -15.80
CA GLU A 283 18.53 -12.95 -14.68
C GLU A 283 19.27 -13.03 -13.32
N ARG A 284 20.08 -14.06 -13.11
CA ARG A 284 20.93 -14.19 -11.91
C ARG A 284 21.89 -13.03 -11.74
N ILE A 285 22.52 -12.56 -12.81
CA ILE A 285 23.44 -11.42 -12.76
C ILE A 285 22.67 -10.14 -12.44
N GLU A 286 21.51 -9.91 -13.06
CA GLU A 286 20.67 -8.74 -12.80
C GLU A 286 20.15 -8.72 -11.35
N GLN A 287 19.71 -9.86 -10.82
CA GLN A 287 19.27 -9.98 -9.43
C GLN A 287 20.41 -9.67 -8.45
N MET A 288 21.61 -10.17 -8.72
CA MET A 288 22.78 -9.91 -7.88
C MET A 288 23.20 -8.43 -7.91
N GLN A 289 23.18 -7.78 -9.07
CA GLN A 289 23.46 -6.36 -9.20
C GLN A 289 22.43 -5.49 -8.49
N LYS A 290 21.15 -5.86 -8.59
CA LYS A 290 20.05 -5.19 -7.90
C LYS A 290 20.17 -5.32 -6.38
N GLY A 291 20.49 -6.51 -5.87
CA GLY A 291 20.72 -6.73 -4.44
C GLY A 291 21.86 -5.87 -3.90
N LEU A 292 22.99 -5.85 -4.61
CA LEU A 292 24.16 -5.05 -4.20
C LEU A 292 23.86 -3.54 -4.20
N SER A 293 23.15 -3.03 -5.22
CA SER A 293 22.76 -1.62 -5.29
C SER A 293 21.80 -1.22 -4.18
N THR A 294 20.87 -2.10 -3.82
CA THR A 294 19.92 -1.87 -2.71
C THR A 294 20.63 -1.85 -1.36
N ALA A 295 21.57 -2.77 -1.13
CA ALA A 295 22.37 -2.80 0.09
C ALA A 295 23.24 -1.54 0.23
N GLN A 296 23.89 -1.10 -0.83
CA GLN A 296 24.67 0.15 -0.83
C GLN A 296 23.78 1.39 -0.58
N ALA A 297 22.58 1.44 -1.16
CA ALA A 297 21.62 2.51 -0.90
C ALA A 297 21.19 2.53 0.58
N TRP A 298 20.93 1.36 1.15
CA TRP A 298 20.56 1.21 2.56
C TRP A 298 21.69 1.67 3.49
N VAL A 299 22.95 1.22 3.26
CA VAL A 299 24.12 1.65 4.04
C VAL A 299 24.31 3.17 4.00
N ARG A 300 24.17 3.77 2.81
CA ARG A 300 24.26 5.23 2.65
C ARG A 300 23.15 5.95 3.43
N ALA A 301 21.92 5.46 3.38
CA ALA A 301 20.81 6.04 4.12
C ALA A 301 21.02 5.94 5.64
N MET A 302 21.59 4.85 6.15
CA MET A 302 21.96 4.70 7.56
C MET A 302 23.09 5.64 7.99
N GLN A 303 24.08 5.85 7.13
CA GLN A 303 25.14 6.85 7.36
C GLN A 303 24.58 8.28 7.39
N GLU A 304 23.61 8.59 6.52
CA GLU A 304 22.90 9.86 6.50
C GLU A 304 22.06 10.04 7.78
N TYR A 305 21.31 9.00 8.18
CA TYR A 305 20.55 9.00 9.42
C TYR A 305 21.40 9.36 10.64
N ARG A 306 22.60 8.81 10.74
CA ARG A 306 23.57 9.12 11.82
C ARG A 306 23.91 10.61 11.92
N ARG A 307 23.83 11.36 10.83
CA ARG A 307 24.20 12.79 10.75
C ARG A 307 23.03 13.73 10.97
N LEU A 308 21.80 13.23 10.90
CA LEU A 308 20.60 14.04 10.99
C LEU A 308 20.06 14.13 12.40
N PRO A 309 19.54 15.30 12.83
CA PRO A 309 18.97 15.47 14.16
C PRO A 309 17.58 14.81 14.30
N ALA A 310 16.94 14.45 13.19
CA ALA A 310 15.60 13.85 13.18
C ALA A 310 15.39 13.01 11.91
N ILE A 311 14.49 12.03 12.01
CA ILE A 311 14.09 11.16 10.90
C ILE A 311 13.32 11.99 9.87
N THR A 312 13.73 11.93 8.61
CA THR A 312 13.03 12.54 7.48
C THR A 312 12.16 11.53 6.75
N ARG A 313 11.19 12.01 5.95
CA ARG A 313 10.34 11.17 5.12
C ARG A 313 11.14 10.35 4.12
N GLU A 314 12.13 10.94 3.50
CA GLU A 314 12.99 10.31 2.48
C GLU A 314 13.79 9.14 3.07
N LEU A 315 14.31 9.32 4.29
CA LEU A 315 14.98 8.24 5.03
C LEU A 315 14.02 7.10 5.36
N LEU A 316 12.82 7.41 5.84
CA LEU A 316 11.80 6.39 6.11
C LEU A 316 11.42 5.61 4.85
N ASP A 317 11.29 6.29 3.72
CA ASP A 317 10.97 5.63 2.45
C ASP A 317 12.10 4.69 1.98
N THR A 318 13.35 5.01 2.31
CA THR A 318 14.51 4.19 1.97
C THR A 318 14.73 3.05 2.96
N LEU A 319 14.58 3.30 4.27
CA LEU A 319 14.95 2.34 5.31
C LEU A 319 13.80 1.40 5.71
N VAL A 320 12.55 1.86 5.65
CA VAL A 320 11.39 1.13 6.14
C VAL A 320 10.47 0.73 4.99
N GLU A 321 10.20 -0.55 4.86
CA GLU A 321 9.24 -1.08 3.90
C GLU A 321 7.81 -0.91 4.42
N ARG A 322 7.55 -1.43 5.61
CA ARG A 322 6.22 -1.51 6.21
C ARG A 322 6.28 -1.47 7.73
N ILE A 323 5.28 -0.86 8.33
CA ILE A 323 5.07 -0.88 9.78
C ILE A 323 3.66 -1.43 10.03
N SER A 324 3.56 -2.48 10.83
CA SER A 324 2.29 -3.11 11.22
C SER A 324 2.01 -2.85 12.69
N ILE A 325 0.79 -2.40 13.01
CA ILE A 325 0.33 -2.14 14.37
C ILE A 325 -0.65 -3.22 14.77
N HIS A 326 -0.37 -3.90 15.87
CA HIS A 326 -1.17 -4.98 16.44
C HIS A 326 -2.23 -4.47 17.43
N GLU A 327 -3.19 -5.31 17.77
CA GLU A 327 -4.27 -5.00 18.73
C GLU A 327 -3.73 -4.70 20.13
N ASP A 328 -2.71 -5.41 20.57
CA ASP A 328 -1.98 -5.20 21.83
C ASP A 328 -1.10 -3.93 21.82
N ARG A 329 -1.08 -3.20 20.70
CA ARG A 329 -0.25 -2.02 20.43
C ARG A 329 1.23 -2.33 20.28
N SER A 330 1.61 -3.57 20.07
CA SER A 330 2.95 -3.91 19.60
C SER A 330 3.14 -3.44 18.15
N ILE A 331 4.38 -3.22 17.77
CA ILE A 331 4.77 -2.62 16.49
C ILE A 331 5.73 -3.58 15.81
N THR A 332 5.39 -4.03 14.61
CA THR A 332 6.31 -4.79 13.75
C THR A 332 6.82 -3.87 12.66
N ILE A 333 8.13 -3.71 12.55
CA ILE A 333 8.79 -2.86 11.55
C ILE A 333 9.53 -3.77 10.57
N GLN A 334 9.15 -3.73 9.29
CA GLN A 334 9.85 -4.37 8.20
C GLN A 334 10.76 -3.35 7.54
N LEU A 335 12.06 -3.64 7.52
CA LEU A 335 13.07 -2.78 6.92
C LEU A 335 13.31 -3.16 5.46
N ASN A 336 13.68 -2.20 4.62
CA ASN A 336 14.10 -2.40 3.23
C ASN A 336 15.52 -3.01 3.16
N TYR A 337 15.81 -3.98 4.01
CA TYR A 337 17.09 -4.66 4.01
C TYR A 337 17.07 -5.79 2.97
N ALA A 338 17.84 -5.64 1.91
CA ALA A 338 18.14 -6.75 1.04
C ALA A 338 19.49 -7.34 1.50
N ASP A 339 19.50 -8.60 1.95
CA ASP A 339 20.73 -9.32 2.25
C ASP A 339 21.59 -9.39 0.98
N PRO A 340 22.72 -8.65 0.91
CA PRO A 340 23.57 -8.64 -0.27
C PRO A 340 24.21 -10.01 -0.53
N PHE A 341 24.18 -10.90 0.46
CA PHE A 341 24.77 -12.23 0.40
C PHE A 341 23.75 -13.33 0.10
N ALA A 342 22.44 -13.03 0.05
CA ALA A 342 21.40 -14.02 -0.28
C ALA A 342 21.64 -14.68 -1.63
N ALA A 343 22.16 -13.95 -2.61
CA ALA A 343 22.49 -14.46 -3.95
C ALA A 343 23.80 -15.27 -4.00
N LEU A 344 24.60 -15.27 -2.93
CA LEU A 344 25.87 -15.99 -2.83
C LEU A 344 25.74 -17.27 -1.99
N ARG A 345 24.65 -17.44 -1.24
CA ARG A 345 24.39 -18.67 -0.50
C ARG A 345 24.01 -19.78 -1.47
N PRO A 346 24.67 -20.95 -1.44
CA PRO A 346 24.15 -22.12 -2.14
C PRO A 346 22.78 -22.47 -1.54
N ASP A 347 21.82 -22.89 -2.39
CA ASP A 347 20.43 -23.20 -2.07
C ASP A 347 20.27 -24.03 -0.78
N HIS A 348 20.22 -23.38 0.37
CA HIS A 348 19.64 -23.92 1.58
C HIS A 348 18.39 -23.11 1.87
N THR A 349 17.23 -23.71 1.58
CA THR A 349 15.91 -23.30 2.03
C THR A 349 15.91 -23.15 3.55
N LEU A 350 16.20 -21.95 4.03
CA LEU A 350 15.88 -21.54 5.39
C LEU A 350 14.69 -20.61 5.28
N THR A 351 13.53 -21.15 5.65
CA THR A 351 12.35 -20.38 6.01
C THR A 351 12.75 -19.44 7.15
N GLU A 352 12.85 -18.14 6.85
CA GLU A 352 13.01 -17.10 7.87
C GLU A 352 11.68 -16.90 8.61
N GLU A 353 11.44 -17.75 9.59
CA GLU A 353 10.67 -17.38 10.76
C GLU A 353 11.66 -16.88 11.82
N ALA A 354 12.11 -15.65 11.71
CA ALA A 354 12.77 -14.96 12.81
C ALA A 354 11.67 -14.31 13.67
N ALA A 355 11.07 -15.12 14.53
CA ALA A 355 10.37 -14.65 15.71
C ALA A 355 11.40 -13.98 16.62
N CYS A 356 11.43 -12.65 16.67
CA CYS A 356 12.02 -11.93 17.79
C CYS A 356 11.03 -11.95 18.95
N CYS A 357 11.13 -12.94 19.83
CA CYS A 357 10.66 -12.88 21.20
C CYS A 357 11.70 -12.09 22.02
N GLY A 358 11.21 -11.06 22.76
CA GLY A 358 11.96 -10.31 23.75
C GLY A 358 11.19 -9.07 24.16
#